data_69d63113e8f05b0d598e56f97623f19e
#
_entry.id   69d63113e8f05b0d598e56f97623f19e
#
_cell.length_a   1.000
_cell.length_b   1.000
_cell.length_c   1.000
_cell.angle_alpha   90.00
_cell.angle_beta   90.00
_cell.angle_gamma   90.00
#
_symmetry.space_group_name_H-M   'P 1'
#
loop_
_entity.id
_entity.type
_entity.pdbx_description
1 polymer ?
#
loop_
_entity_poly.entity_id
_entity_poly.type
_entity_poly.pdbx_seq_one_letter_code
_entity_poly.pdbx_strand_id
1 'polypeptide(L)'
;MQKGSSNDSPAGRNLLATASPIEHWLPGPWPVPQALAGIATISPAGPVEAGSWQSFEIVYVAGKFGIDDSGSIKVCFKFASDQGMLQLDDPAGPGYVTVEASNGAALQVRFDPKQNVRPWDKTLHVKVSRGFMREGDRLTIRLGDRRYGSPGLRMQTFAEPCFEFHIVVDPIACYHFVPLENQPAISIVGGERSKWAAVLPSSLRAGEPFSLRLRSEDIWGNLSGKKAVSLGLSGSPLLNGLPSTVSLDEGEAVVTVEGLSVSSGTVFQVEVRSADGTLVCRSNPACVREDTTDPLFWADFHAQSG
;
A
#
# COMPACT_ATOMS: atom_id res chain seq x y z
N MET A 1 39.29 -27.54 45.55
CA MET A 1 39.23 -27.87 44.12
C MET A 1 37.82 -27.63 43.64
N GLN A 2 37.58 -26.47 43.07
CA GLN A 2 36.31 -26.09 42.45
C GLN A 2 36.43 -26.24 40.95
N LYS A 3 35.52 -27.01 40.34
CA LYS A 3 35.32 -26.99 38.89
C LYS A 3 34.10 -26.16 38.56
N GLY A 4 34.33 -25.03 37.92
CA GLY A 4 33.28 -24.23 37.29
C GLY A 4 32.78 -24.92 36.03
N SER A 5 31.47 -25.07 35.93
CA SER A 5 30.80 -25.39 34.66
C SER A 5 30.31 -24.10 34.01
N SER A 6 30.91 -23.75 32.91
CA SER A 6 30.43 -22.72 32.01
C SER A 6 29.19 -23.23 31.29
N ASN A 7 28.03 -22.64 31.57
CA ASN A 7 26.83 -22.78 30.76
C ASN A 7 26.92 -21.80 29.60
N ASP A 8 27.51 -22.20 28.51
CA ASP A 8 27.30 -21.55 27.20
C ASP A 8 26.00 -22.08 26.62
N SER A 9 24.93 -21.34 26.85
CA SER A 9 23.68 -21.51 26.11
C SER A 9 23.88 -20.86 24.71
N PRO A 10 23.72 -21.62 23.63
CA PRO A 10 23.78 -21.00 22.30
C PRO A 10 22.64 -20.02 22.16
N ALA A 11 22.98 -18.76 21.97
CA ALA A 11 22.03 -17.68 21.64
C ALA A 11 21.11 -18.16 20.53
N GLY A 12 19.83 -18.26 20.86
CA GLY A 12 18.79 -18.60 19.89
C GLY A 12 18.87 -17.63 18.71
N ARG A 13 19.27 -18.16 17.58
CA ARG A 13 19.17 -17.42 16.32
C ARG A 13 17.69 -17.16 16.10
N ASN A 14 17.35 -15.91 15.98
CA ASN A 14 16.00 -15.45 15.63
C ASN A 14 15.73 -15.88 14.17
N LEU A 15 15.27 -17.10 13.98
CA LEU A 15 14.97 -17.72 12.67
C LEU A 15 13.73 -17.10 11.99
N LEU A 16 13.08 -16.13 12.66
CA LEU A 16 11.85 -15.51 12.18
C LEU A 16 12.06 -14.24 11.33
N ALA A 17 13.31 -13.79 11.15
CA ALA A 17 13.57 -12.45 10.60
C ALA A 17 13.80 -12.39 9.07
N THR A 18 13.81 -13.51 8.34
CA THR A 18 14.21 -13.54 6.92
C THR A 18 13.33 -14.35 5.98
N ALA A 19 12.30 -15.03 6.45
CA ALA A 19 11.43 -15.79 5.59
C ALA A 19 10.19 -14.96 5.21
N SER A 20 9.88 -14.90 3.92
CA SER A 20 8.60 -14.41 3.42
C SER A 20 7.45 -15.23 4.05
N PRO A 21 6.29 -14.61 4.38
CA PRO A 21 5.13 -15.33 4.91
C PRO A 21 4.74 -16.57 4.09
N ILE A 22 5.02 -16.57 2.80
CA ILE A 22 4.75 -17.70 1.89
C ILE A 22 5.72 -18.85 2.10
N GLU A 23 6.98 -18.60 2.44
CA GLU A 23 7.99 -19.62 2.66
C GLU A 23 7.66 -20.55 3.83
N HIS A 24 6.88 -20.06 4.81
CA HIS A 24 6.41 -20.87 5.94
C HIS A 24 5.33 -21.88 5.57
N TRP A 25 4.62 -21.68 4.47
CA TRP A 25 3.46 -22.48 4.08
C TRP A 25 3.71 -23.41 2.92
N LEU A 26 4.83 -23.25 2.22
CA LEU A 26 5.19 -24.08 1.09
C LEU A 26 6.35 -25.02 1.51
N PRO A 27 6.19 -26.35 1.34
CA PRO A 27 7.27 -27.28 1.64
C PRO A 27 8.48 -27.01 0.73
N GLY A 28 9.59 -26.63 1.31
CA GLY A 28 10.88 -26.56 0.62
C GLY A 28 11.60 -27.92 0.65
N PRO A 29 12.62 -28.12 -0.17
CA PRO A 29 13.16 -27.19 -1.15
C PRO A 29 12.24 -27.04 -2.37
N TRP A 30 12.30 -25.87 -3.01
CA TRP A 30 11.55 -25.63 -4.24
C TRP A 30 11.96 -26.63 -5.32
N PRO A 31 11.02 -27.22 -6.09
CA PRO A 31 11.34 -28.14 -7.18
C PRO A 31 12.12 -27.45 -8.30
N VAL A 32 11.99 -26.12 -8.39
CA VAL A 32 12.72 -25.26 -9.33
C VAL A 32 13.35 -24.09 -8.55
N PRO A 33 14.64 -23.81 -8.72
CA PRO A 33 15.26 -22.61 -8.13
C PRO A 33 14.58 -21.33 -8.60
N GLN A 34 14.35 -20.37 -7.69
CA GLN A 34 13.70 -19.09 -7.99
C GLN A 34 14.35 -18.36 -9.16
N ALA A 35 15.68 -18.29 -9.19
CA ALA A 35 16.45 -17.64 -10.27
C ALA A 35 16.20 -18.26 -11.66
N LEU A 36 15.65 -19.46 -11.74
CA LEU A 36 15.33 -20.18 -12.97
C LEU A 36 13.84 -20.23 -13.29
N ALA A 37 12.99 -19.68 -12.41
CA ALA A 37 11.53 -19.67 -12.58
C ALA A 37 11.02 -18.67 -13.61
N GLY A 38 11.88 -17.76 -14.09
CA GLY A 38 11.53 -16.69 -15.02
C GLY A 38 11.52 -15.32 -14.37
N ILE A 39 11.14 -14.32 -15.15
CA ILE A 39 11.06 -12.93 -14.71
C ILE A 39 9.74 -12.31 -15.14
N ALA A 40 9.30 -11.28 -14.45
CA ALA A 40 8.12 -10.53 -14.84
C ALA A 40 8.37 -9.02 -14.75
N THR A 41 7.75 -8.28 -15.65
CA THR A 41 7.74 -6.82 -15.68
C THR A 41 6.30 -6.31 -15.69
N ILE A 42 6.09 -5.07 -15.26
CA ILE A 42 4.79 -4.40 -15.29
C ILE A 42 4.90 -3.05 -16.01
N SER A 43 3.87 -2.69 -16.75
CA SER A 43 3.72 -1.39 -17.37
C SER A 43 2.28 -0.88 -17.21
N PRO A 44 2.07 0.39 -16.82
CA PRO A 44 3.06 1.32 -16.30
C PRO A 44 3.63 0.89 -14.94
N ALA A 45 4.89 1.23 -14.68
CA ALA A 45 5.58 0.93 -13.42
C ALA A 45 5.66 2.13 -12.45
N GLY A 46 5.06 3.24 -12.79
CA GLY A 46 5.07 4.48 -12.01
C GLY A 46 4.04 4.51 -10.89
N PRO A 47 4.05 5.58 -10.07
CA PRO A 47 3.03 5.78 -9.06
C PRO A 47 1.64 5.96 -9.67
N VAL A 48 0.63 5.40 -9.02
CA VAL A 48 -0.79 5.56 -9.38
C VAL A 48 -1.58 6.15 -8.21
N GLU A 49 -2.66 6.85 -8.50
CA GLU A 49 -3.50 7.42 -7.46
C GLU A 49 -4.42 6.36 -6.83
N ALA A 50 -4.61 6.46 -5.52
CA ALA A 50 -5.56 5.65 -4.77
C ALA A 50 -6.98 5.79 -5.35
N GLY A 51 -7.68 4.67 -5.51
CA GLY A 51 -9.02 4.62 -6.08
C GLY A 51 -9.13 4.93 -7.58
N SER A 52 -8.02 5.22 -8.27
CA SER A 52 -8.03 5.51 -9.71
C SER A 52 -8.24 4.25 -10.54
N TRP A 53 -8.71 4.46 -11.77
CA TRP A 53 -8.87 3.38 -12.75
C TRP A 53 -7.60 3.24 -13.57
N GLN A 54 -7.02 2.05 -13.60
CA GLN A 54 -5.75 1.76 -14.26
C GLN A 54 -5.87 0.58 -15.21
N SER A 55 -4.92 0.49 -16.13
CA SER A 55 -4.71 -0.69 -16.97
C SER A 55 -3.25 -1.06 -16.90
N PHE A 56 -2.96 -2.30 -16.54
CA PHE A 56 -1.59 -2.79 -16.42
C PHE A 56 -1.34 -3.92 -17.40
N GLU A 57 -0.16 -3.94 -17.97
CA GLU A 57 0.36 -5.08 -18.71
C GLU A 57 1.50 -5.71 -17.92
N ILE A 58 1.31 -6.97 -17.50
CA ILE A 58 2.35 -7.79 -16.90
C ILE A 58 2.86 -8.72 -18.00
N VAL A 59 4.17 -8.67 -18.26
CA VAL A 59 4.83 -9.58 -19.19
C VAL A 59 5.74 -10.50 -18.37
N TYR A 60 5.33 -11.77 -18.29
CA TYR A 60 6.17 -12.83 -17.75
C TYR A 60 6.96 -13.46 -18.90
N VAL A 61 8.25 -13.65 -18.68
CA VAL A 61 9.17 -14.37 -19.57
C VAL A 61 9.52 -15.69 -18.90
N ALA A 62 9.22 -16.79 -19.55
CA ALA A 62 9.44 -18.12 -19.02
C ALA A 62 10.94 -18.39 -18.79
N GLY A 63 11.23 -18.93 -17.63
CA GLY A 63 12.60 -19.27 -17.23
C GLY A 63 13.11 -20.57 -17.85
N LYS A 64 14.17 -21.11 -17.28
CA LYS A 64 14.94 -22.25 -17.82
C LYS A 64 14.10 -23.49 -18.09
N PHE A 65 13.07 -23.74 -17.28
CA PHE A 65 12.20 -24.90 -17.40
C PHE A 65 10.97 -24.66 -18.30
N GLY A 66 10.80 -23.42 -18.80
CA GLY A 66 9.56 -23.07 -19.52
C GLY A 66 8.33 -23.16 -18.61
N ILE A 67 7.18 -23.51 -19.19
CA ILE A 67 5.96 -23.94 -18.50
C ILE A 67 5.42 -25.14 -19.28
N ASP A 68 5.37 -26.28 -18.64
CA ASP A 68 4.91 -27.54 -19.25
C ASP A 68 3.38 -27.58 -19.40
N ASP A 69 2.87 -28.57 -20.14
CA ASP A 69 1.43 -28.84 -20.18
C ASP A 69 0.90 -29.06 -18.76
N SER A 70 -0.19 -28.38 -18.45
CA SER A 70 -0.74 -28.29 -17.08
C SER A 70 0.07 -27.45 -16.06
N GLY A 71 1.25 -26.95 -16.41
CA GLY A 71 1.95 -25.97 -15.62
C GLY A 71 1.20 -24.64 -15.56
N SER A 72 1.49 -23.81 -14.61
CA SER A 72 0.69 -22.62 -14.36
C SER A 72 1.43 -21.46 -13.70
N ILE A 73 0.87 -20.27 -13.84
CA ILE A 73 1.26 -19.03 -13.22
C ILE A 73 0.09 -18.48 -12.40
N LYS A 74 0.36 -17.89 -11.26
CA LYS A 74 -0.61 -17.12 -10.48
C LYS A 74 -0.11 -15.70 -10.30
N VAL A 75 -1.01 -14.73 -10.46
CA VAL A 75 -0.84 -13.34 -10.03
C VAL A 75 -1.74 -13.14 -8.83
N CYS A 76 -1.14 -12.90 -7.67
CA CYS A 76 -1.83 -12.87 -6.40
C CYS A 76 -1.81 -11.46 -5.81
N PHE A 77 -2.92 -11.08 -5.14
CA PHE A 77 -3.08 -9.80 -4.48
C PHE A 77 -3.43 -10.01 -3.01
N LYS A 78 -3.05 -9.06 -2.18
CA LYS A 78 -3.34 -9.11 -0.75
C LYS A 78 -4.84 -9.12 -0.47
N PHE A 79 -5.28 -9.94 0.48
CA PHE A 79 -6.68 -10.03 0.89
C PHE A 79 -7.24 -8.69 1.39
N ALA A 80 -6.40 -7.90 2.07
CA ALA A 80 -6.76 -6.62 2.66
C ALA A 80 -6.95 -5.48 1.64
N SER A 81 -6.46 -5.65 0.39
CA SER A 81 -6.66 -4.65 -0.65
C SER A 81 -8.15 -4.57 -1.05
N ASP A 82 -8.70 -3.38 -1.14
CA ASP A 82 -10.03 -3.10 -1.66
C ASP A 82 -10.05 -2.79 -3.16
N GLN A 83 -8.99 -3.17 -3.88
CA GLN A 83 -8.96 -3.05 -5.34
C GLN A 83 -10.16 -3.72 -5.98
N GLY A 84 -10.55 -3.24 -7.17
CA GLY A 84 -11.63 -3.84 -7.96
C GLY A 84 -11.39 -5.33 -8.25
N MET A 85 -12.48 -6.08 -8.35
CA MET A 85 -12.43 -7.50 -8.70
C MET A 85 -12.02 -7.67 -10.16
N LEU A 86 -11.19 -8.68 -10.42
CA LEU A 86 -10.86 -9.09 -11.79
C LEU A 86 -12.00 -9.97 -12.33
N GLN A 87 -12.24 -9.90 -13.63
CA GLN A 87 -13.22 -10.72 -14.33
C GLN A 87 -12.81 -10.96 -15.78
N LEU A 88 -13.41 -11.98 -16.42
CA LEU A 88 -13.05 -12.50 -17.73
C LEU A 88 -14.24 -12.50 -18.72
N ASP A 89 -15.44 -12.18 -18.25
CA ASP A 89 -16.68 -12.44 -18.98
C ASP A 89 -17.22 -11.20 -19.73
N ASP A 90 -17.02 -9.99 -19.18
CA ASP A 90 -17.51 -8.73 -19.75
C ASP A 90 -16.35 -7.87 -20.25
N PRO A 91 -16.05 -7.84 -21.56
CA PRO A 91 -14.96 -7.05 -22.12
C PRO A 91 -15.08 -5.55 -21.91
N ALA A 92 -16.30 -5.02 -21.75
CA ALA A 92 -16.57 -3.61 -21.47
C ALA A 92 -16.66 -3.29 -19.97
N GLY A 93 -16.74 -4.32 -19.13
CA GLY A 93 -16.91 -4.19 -17.69
C GLY A 93 -15.60 -3.85 -16.95
N PRO A 94 -15.73 -3.36 -15.70
CA PRO A 94 -14.58 -3.06 -14.86
C PRO A 94 -13.80 -4.33 -14.50
N GLY A 95 -12.48 -4.20 -14.42
CA GLY A 95 -11.58 -5.29 -14.04
C GLY A 95 -11.39 -6.37 -15.10
N TYR A 96 -11.77 -6.12 -16.36
CA TYR A 96 -11.62 -7.08 -17.45
C TYR A 96 -10.15 -7.49 -17.65
N VAL A 97 -9.91 -8.78 -17.80
CA VAL A 97 -8.57 -9.37 -17.96
C VAL A 97 -8.46 -10.12 -19.26
N THR A 98 -7.36 -9.92 -19.97
CA THR A 98 -6.95 -10.78 -21.09
C THR A 98 -5.57 -11.38 -20.86
N VAL A 99 -5.34 -12.57 -21.39
CA VAL A 99 -4.06 -13.28 -21.28
C VAL A 99 -3.71 -13.91 -22.60
N GLU A 100 -2.47 -13.73 -23.05
CA GLU A 100 -1.97 -14.20 -24.33
C GLU A 100 -0.59 -14.85 -24.17
N ALA A 101 -0.40 -16.04 -24.75
CA ALA A 101 0.91 -16.70 -24.86
C ALA A 101 1.54 -16.38 -26.22
N SER A 102 2.82 -15.98 -26.25
CA SER A 102 3.53 -15.59 -27.47
C SER A 102 3.67 -16.72 -28.51
N ASN A 103 3.66 -17.95 -28.04
CA ASN A 103 3.81 -19.14 -28.87
C ASN A 103 2.46 -19.82 -29.23
N GLY A 104 1.33 -19.22 -28.84
CA GLY A 104 -0.01 -19.73 -29.13
C GLY A 104 -0.44 -20.93 -28.29
N ALA A 105 0.24 -21.24 -27.19
CA ALA A 105 -0.21 -22.26 -26.24
C ALA A 105 -1.63 -21.92 -25.74
N ALA A 106 -2.49 -22.94 -25.62
CA ALA A 106 -3.84 -22.73 -25.11
C ALA A 106 -3.83 -22.51 -23.60
N LEU A 107 -4.54 -21.49 -23.16
CA LEU A 107 -4.58 -21.07 -21.76
C LEU A 107 -5.98 -21.25 -21.17
N GLN A 108 -6.03 -21.70 -19.93
CA GLN A 108 -7.21 -21.63 -19.07
C GLN A 108 -6.96 -20.58 -18.01
N VAL A 109 -7.81 -19.55 -17.97
CA VAL A 109 -7.67 -18.44 -17.04
C VAL A 109 -8.88 -18.41 -16.11
N ARG A 110 -8.65 -18.17 -14.82
CA ARG A 110 -9.72 -17.98 -13.83
C ARG A 110 -9.27 -16.99 -12.76
N PHE A 111 -10.21 -16.29 -12.18
CA PHE A 111 -9.99 -15.47 -11.00
C PHE A 111 -10.76 -16.06 -9.82
N ASP A 112 -10.09 -16.18 -8.67
CA ASP A 112 -10.68 -16.67 -7.43
C ASP A 112 -10.15 -15.81 -6.27
N PRO A 113 -11.04 -15.14 -5.50
CA PRO A 113 -10.62 -14.27 -4.41
C PRO A 113 -10.13 -15.01 -3.17
N LYS A 114 -10.16 -16.36 -3.15
CA LYS A 114 -9.81 -17.20 -1.99
C LYS A 114 -8.95 -18.41 -2.33
N GLN A 115 -8.26 -18.40 -3.44
CA GLN A 115 -7.57 -19.61 -3.91
C GLN A 115 -6.19 -19.83 -3.32
N ASN A 116 -5.50 -18.79 -2.89
CA ASN A 116 -4.11 -18.91 -2.44
C ASN A 116 -3.99 -18.74 -0.92
N VAL A 117 -2.78 -18.65 -0.41
CA VAL A 117 -2.46 -18.55 1.02
C VAL A 117 -2.38 -17.09 1.42
N ARG A 118 -2.97 -16.74 2.58
CA ARG A 118 -2.83 -15.39 3.14
C ARG A 118 -1.37 -14.99 3.32
N PRO A 119 -1.03 -13.73 3.02
CA PRO A 119 -1.93 -12.62 2.70
C PRO A 119 -2.36 -12.53 1.23
N TRP A 120 -2.00 -13.46 0.36
CA TRP A 120 -2.09 -13.44 -1.09
C TRP A 120 -3.26 -14.28 -1.64
N ASP A 121 -4.47 -14.10 -1.12
CA ASP A 121 -5.63 -14.95 -1.46
C ASP A 121 -6.23 -14.64 -2.82
N LYS A 122 -6.31 -13.36 -3.23
CA LYS A 122 -6.98 -12.95 -4.48
C LYS A 122 -6.11 -13.32 -5.66
N THR A 123 -6.50 -14.34 -6.42
CA THR A 123 -5.62 -15.00 -7.38
C THR A 123 -6.18 -15.01 -8.79
N LEU A 124 -5.46 -14.44 -9.73
CA LEU A 124 -5.60 -14.73 -11.15
C LEU A 124 -4.72 -15.94 -11.47
N HIS A 125 -5.33 -17.05 -11.83
CA HIS A 125 -4.65 -18.29 -12.16
C HIS A 125 -4.69 -18.52 -13.67
N VAL A 126 -3.52 -18.64 -14.28
CA VAL A 126 -3.32 -18.92 -15.70
C VAL A 126 -2.66 -20.28 -15.82
N LYS A 127 -3.35 -21.24 -16.40
CA LYS A 127 -2.86 -22.60 -16.63
C LYS A 127 -2.64 -22.84 -18.13
N VAL A 128 -1.53 -23.42 -18.50
CA VAL A 128 -1.32 -23.97 -19.85
C VAL A 128 -2.19 -25.23 -19.97
N SER A 129 -3.24 -25.17 -20.77
CA SER A 129 -4.23 -26.27 -20.90
C SER A 129 -3.94 -27.20 -22.07
N ARG A 130 -3.16 -26.76 -23.05
CA ARG A 130 -2.64 -27.55 -24.16
C ARG A 130 -1.40 -26.87 -24.74
N GLY A 131 -0.37 -27.64 -24.98
CA GLY A 131 0.93 -27.18 -25.42
C GLY A 131 1.86 -26.92 -24.26
N PHE A 132 2.87 -26.12 -24.44
CA PHE A 132 3.85 -25.75 -23.44
C PHE A 132 4.52 -24.43 -23.84
N MET A 133 5.17 -23.76 -22.90
CA MET A 133 6.01 -22.59 -23.14
C MET A 133 7.48 -22.98 -22.95
N ARG A 134 8.36 -22.52 -23.84
CA ARG A 134 9.80 -22.72 -23.73
C ARG A 134 10.46 -21.58 -22.97
N GLU A 135 11.71 -21.77 -22.58
CA GLU A 135 12.56 -20.68 -22.08
C GLU A 135 12.51 -19.50 -23.06
N GLY A 136 12.22 -18.29 -22.54
CA GLY A 136 12.11 -17.06 -23.32
C GLY A 136 10.73 -16.77 -23.93
N ASP A 137 9.81 -17.74 -23.99
CA ASP A 137 8.42 -17.49 -24.37
C ASP A 137 7.75 -16.52 -23.38
N ARG A 138 6.80 -15.74 -23.87
CA ARG A 138 6.16 -14.69 -23.09
C ARG A 138 4.70 -14.97 -22.82
N LEU A 139 4.27 -14.66 -21.60
CA LEU A 139 2.87 -14.59 -21.24
C LEU A 139 2.54 -13.13 -20.94
N THR A 140 1.62 -12.56 -21.72
CA THR A 140 1.15 -11.19 -21.54
C THR A 140 -0.19 -11.21 -20.84
N ILE A 141 -0.26 -10.61 -19.63
CA ILE A 141 -1.45 -10.52 -18.80
C ILE A 141 -1.85 -9.06 -18.74
N ARG A 142 -3.05 -8.70 -19.20
CA ARG A 142 -3.56 -7.33 -19.13
C ARG A 142 -4.67 -7.25 -18.09
N LEU A 143 -4.40 -6.50 -17.03
CA LEU A 143 -5.34 -6.25 -15.94
C LEU A 143 -6.08 -4.94 -16.19
N GLY A 144 -7.40 -4.97 -16.23
CA GLY A 144 -8.21 -3.84 -16.64
C GLY A 144 -8.00 -3.47 -18.11
N ASP A 145 -8.05 -4.46 -19.00
CA ASP A 145 -7.80 -4.28 -20.43
C ASP A 145 -8.85 -3.37 -21.08
N ARG A 146 -8.43 -2.18 -21.50
CA ARG A 146 -9.30 -1.13 -22.06
C ARG A 146 -9.58 -1.29 -23.56
N ARG A 147 -8.95 -2.21 -24.25
CA ARG A 147 -9.08 -2.37 -25.71
C ARG A 147 -10.51 -2.66 -26.16
N TYR A 148 -11.36 -3.13 -25.25
CA TYR A 148 -12.74 -3.52 -25.53
C TYR A 148 -13.79 -2.64 -24.81
N GLY A 149 -13.38 -1.49 -24.26
CA GLY A 149 -14.29 -0.54 -23.63
C GLY A 149 -14.33 -0.58 -22.10
N SER A 150 -13.56 -1.47 -21.45
CA SER A 150 -13.45 -1.49 -20.00
C SER A 150 -12.91 -0.15 -19.44
N PRO A 151 -13.43 0.35 -18.31
CA PRO A 151 -12.85 1.50 -17.63
C PRO A 151 -11.45 1.21 -17.06
N GLY A 152 -11.08 -0.03 -16.93
CA GLY A 152 -9.84 -0.48 -16.31
C GLY A 152 -10.08 -1.26 -15.00
N LEU A 153 -9.03 -1.43 -14.22
CA LEU A 153 -9.03 -1.96 -12.86
C LEU A 153 -9.02 -0.80 -11.87
N ARG A 154 -9.98 -0.74 -10.94
CA ARG A 154 -9.97 0.25 -9.87
C ARG A 154 -8.91 -0.13 -8.84
N MET A 155 -7.97 0.77 -8.58
CA MET A 155 -6.95 0.57 -7.55
C MET A 155 -7.55 0.67 -6.15
N GLN A 156 -6.83 0.14 -5.16
CA GLN A 156 -7.23 0.28 -3.76
C GLN A 156 -7.30 1.75 -3.34
N THR A 157 -8.10 2.04 -2.31
CA THR A 157 -8.38 3.41 -1.87
C THR A 157 -7.37 3.94 -0.85
N PHE A 158 -6.41 3.17 -0.41
CA PHE A 158 -5.37 3.59 0.53
C PHE A 158 -3.98 3.55 -0.12
N ALA A 159 -3.15 4.53 0.27
CA ALA A 159 -1.78 4.66 -0.21
C ALA A 159 -0.91 3.50 0.29
N GLU A 160 -0.05 3.00 -0.58
CA GLU A 160 0.89 1.93 -0.28
C GLU A 160 2.19 2.17 -1.07
N PRO A 161 3.35 2.27 -0.42
CA PRO A 161 4.61 2.56 -1.12
C PRO A 161 5.08 1.41 -2.01
N CYS A 162 4.64 0.18 -1.74
CA CYS A 162 4.99 -1.01 -2.51
C CYS A 162 3.77 -1.94 -2.63
N PHE A 163 2.93 -1.66 -3.63
CA PHE A 163 1.84 -2.56 -4.02
C PHE A 163 2.40 -3.61 -4.96
N GLU A 164 2.58 -4.81 -4.45
CA GLU A 164 3.19 -5.93 -5.15
C GLU A 164 2.12 -6.74 -5.92
N PHE A 165 2.44 -7.08 -7.16
CA PHE A 165 1.76 -8.10 -7.95
C PHE A 165 2.51 -9.41 -7.74
N HIS A 166 2.09 -10.17 -6.73
CA HIS A 166 2.82 -11.35 -6.29
C HIS A 166 2.65 -12.51 -7.27
N ILE A 167 3.73 -12.83 -7.98
CA ILE A 167 3.73 -13.85 -9.03
C ILE A 167 4.42 -15.11 -8.54
N VAL A 168 3.71 -16.22 -8.64
CA VAL A 168 4.22 -17.56 -8.34
C VAL A 168 3.99 -18.48 -9.53
N VAL A 169 4.96 -19.35 -9.81
CA VAL A 169 4.99 -20.20 -11.01
C VAL A 169 5.14 -21.66 -10.62
N ASP A 170 4.36 -22.52 -11.23
CA ASP A 170 4.53 -23.97 -11.22
C ASP A 170 4.87 -24.43 -12.65
N PRO A 171 6.15 -24.44 -13.05
CA PRO A 171 6.53 -24.71 -14.44
C PRO A 171 6.39 -26.16 -14.85
N ILE A 172 6.41 -27.11 -13.91
CA ILE A 172 6.43 -28.56 -14.18
C ILE A 172 5.17 -29.29 -13.70
N ALA A 173 4.08 -28.54 -13.46
CA ALA A 173 2.78 -29.08 -13.09
C ALA A 173 2.78 -29.98 -11.82
N CYS A 174 3.61 -29.63 -10.83
CA CYS A 174 3.73 -30.41 -9.58
C CYS A 174 2.96 -29.81 -8.40
N TYR A 175 2.19 -28.73 -8.64
CA TYR A 175 1.45 -27.95 -7.64
C TYR A 175 2.33 -27.27 -6.55
N HIS A 176 3.64 -27.21 -6.75
CA HIS A 176 4.57 -26.45 -5.94
C HIS A 176 4.90 -25.15 -6.65
N PHE A 177 4.26 -24.06 -6.22
CA PHE A 177 4.45 -22.74 -6.79
C PHE A 177 5.69 -22.07 -6.22
N VAL A 178 6.57 -21.63 -7.09
CA VAL A 178 7.81 -20.91 -6.76
C VAL A 178 7.57 -19.41 -6.98
N PRO A 179 7.77 -18.55 -5.99
CA PRO A 179 7.69 -17.11 -6.19
C PRO A 179 8.84 -16.62 -7.07
N LEU A 180 8.58 -15.64 -7.92
CA LEU A 180 9.65 -15.00 -8.69
C LEU A 180 10.60 -14.28 -7.74
N GLU A 181 11.89 -14.24 -8.08
CA GLU A 181 12.92 -13.57 -7.29
C GLU A 181 12.66 -12.06 -7.17
N ASN A 182 12.20 -11.44 -8.26
CA ASN A 182 11.82 -10.03 -8.31
C ASN A 182 10.33 -9.91 -8.68
N GLN A 183 9.55 -9.39 -7.77
CA GLN A 183 8.12 -9.21 -7.95
C GLN A 183 7.83 -7.83 -8.57
N PRO A 184 6.98 -7.74 -9.61
CA PRO A 184 6.52 -6.46 -10.11
C PRO A 184 5.75 -5.70 -9.04
N ALA A 185 6.07 -4.41 -8.88
CA ALA A 185 5.40 -3.56 -7.91
C ALA A 185 5.23 -2.14 -8.43
N ILE A 186 4.26 -1.43 -7.87
CA ILE A 186 4.01 -0.01 -8.09
C ILE A 186 3.86 0.69 -6.73
N SER A 187 3.90 2.01 -6.71
CA SER A 187 3.46 2.78 -5.55
C SER A 187 2.04 3.30 -5.76
N ILE A 188 1.23 3.29 -4.70
CA ILE A 188 -0.09 3.91 -4.67
C ILE A 188 0.01 5.14 -3.79
N VAL A 189 -0.31 6.29 -4.35
CA VAL A 189 -0.18 7.60 -3.70
C VAL A 189 -1.54 8.28 -3.54
N GLY A 190 -1.62 9.27 -2.66
CA GLY A 190 -2.83 10.08 -2.53
C GLY A 190 -3.19 10.80 -3.83
N GLY A 191 -4.49 10.91 -4.08
CA GLY A 191 -5.05 11.63 -5.21
C GLY A 191 -5.07 13.14 -5.01
N GLU A 192 -5.94 13.84 -5.76
CA GLU A 192 -6.15 15.30 -5.62
C GLU A 192 -6.61 15.63 -4.19
N ARG A 193 -6.12 16.78 -3.69
CA ARG A 193 -6.49 17.29 -2.36
C ARG A 193 -7.99 17.54 -2.28
N SER A 194 -8.62 16.95 -1.27
CA SER A 194 -10.06 17.07 -1.02
C SER A 194 -10.36 17.74 0.30
N LYS A 195 -9.57 17.51 1.33
CA LYS A 195 -9.83 18.02 2.67
C LYS A 195 -8.56 18.34 3.44
N TRP A 196 -8.74 19.08 4.53
CA TRP A 196 -7.70 19.42 5.49
C TRP A 196 -8.06 18.88 6.87
N ALA A 197 -7.05 18.47 7.62
CA ALA A 197 -7.15 18.17 9.03
C ALA A 197 -6.14 19.00 9.80
N ALA A 198 -6.60 19.64 10.88
CA ALA A 198 -5.78 20.43 11.79
C ALA A 198 -5.84 19.76 13.17
N VAL A 199 -4.71 19.45 13.77
CA VAL A 199 -4.62 18.71 15.03
C VAL A 199 -3.80 19.45 16.04
N LEU A 200 -4.39 19.66 17.22
CA LEU A 200 -3.76 20.18 18.44
C LEU A 200 -3.75 19.08 19.51
N PRO A 201 -2.84 19.15 20.49
CA PRO A 201 -3.00 18.38 21.72
C PRO A 201 -4.35 18.72 22.39
N SER A 202 -5.11 17.72 22.81
CA SER A 202 -6.46 17.93 23.38
C SER A 202 -6.42 18.54 24.79
N SER A 203 -5.32 18.34 25.52
CA SER A 203 -5.08 18.91 26.86
C SER A 203 -3.71 19.61 26.89
N LEU A 204 -3.69 20.82 27.34
CA LEU A 204 -2.51 21.70 27.37
C LEU A 204 -2.37 22.32 28.77
N ARG A 205 -1.13 22.70 29.12
CA ARG A 205 -0.86 23.56 30.27
C ARG A 205 -0.60 24.99 29.82
N ALA A 206 -1.05 25.94 30.65
CA ALA A 206 -0.78 27.33 30.40
C ALA A 206 0.74 27.62 30.40
N GLY A 207 1.21 28.32 29.36
CA GLY A 207 2.62 28.69 29.18
C GLY A 207 3.54 27.61 28.63
N GLU A 208 3.11 26.34 28.55
CA GLU A 208 3.92 25.27 27.94
C GLU A 208 3.84 25.33 26.40
N PRO A 209 4.96 25.06 25.70
CA PRO A 209 4.97 25.06 24.26
C PRO A 209 4.29 23.79 23.69
N PHE A 210 3.56 23.96 22.58
CA PHE A 210 2.96 22.87 21.82
C PHE A 210 3.03 23.15 20.32
N SER A 211 2.57 22.21 19.52
CA SER A 211 2.53 22.35 18.06
C SER A 211 1.12 22.16 17.50
N LEU A 212 0.84 22.84 16.38
CA LEU A 212 -0.29 22.60 15.50
C LEU A 212 0.20 21.80 14.30
N ARG A 213 -0.42 20.67 14.02
CA ARG A 213 -0.13 19.88 12.82
C ARG A 213 -1.29 20.00 11.83
N LEU A 214 -0.95 20.41 10.62
CA LEU A 214 -1.88 20.49 9.49
C LEU A 214 -1.51 19.39 8.48
N ARG A 215 -2.50 18.70 7.97
CA ARG A 215 -2.33 17.75 6.87
C ARG A 215 -3.42 17.92 5.83
N SER A 216 -3.03 17.75 4.57
CA SER A 216 -3.96 17.69 3.45
C SER A 216 -4.19 16.25 3.04
N GLU A 217 -5.43 15.91 2.72
CA GLU A 217 -5.85 14.55 2.39
C GLU A 217 -6.65 14.55 1.09
N ASP A 218 -6.57 13.42 0.39
CA ASP A 218 -7.48 13.12 -0.72
C ASP A 218 -8.88 12.73 -0.21
N ILE A 219 -9.77 12.35 -1.13
CA ILE A 219 -11.13 11.92 -0.79
C ILE A 219 -11.16 10.67 0.12
N TRP A 220 -10.12 9.85 0.08
CA TRP A 220 -10.00 8.60 0.81
C TRP A 220 -9.30 8.76 2.16
N GLY A 221 -8.67 9.91 2.41
CA GLY A 221 -7.90 10.17 3.64
C GLY A 221 -6.39 9.92 3.51
N ASN A 222 -5.90 9.67 2.31
CA ASN A 222 -4.47 9.59 2.06
C ASN A 222 -3.85 10.97 2.04
N LEU A 223 -2.58 11.10 2.44
CA LEU A 223 -1.85 12.36 2.34
C LEU A 223 -1.75 12.81 0.86
N SER A 224 -2.05 14.08 0.61
CA SER A 224 -2.07 14.67 -0.73
C SER A 224 -1.27 15.97 -0.79
N GLY A 225 -0.09 15.92 -1.44
CA GLY A 225 0.80 17.06 -1.66
C GLY A 225 0.81 17.60 -3.10
N LYS A 226 -0.25 17.39 -3.87
CA LYS A 226 -0.26 17.60 -5.33
C LYS A 226 0.01 19.02 -5.82
N LYS A 227 -0.26 20.03 -5.01
CA LYS A 227 -0.10 21.44 -5.40
C LYS A 227 0.37 22.26 -4.21
N ALA A 228 1.25 23.21 -4.47
CA ALA A 228 1.60 24.22 -3.48
C ALA A 228 0.36 25.00 -3.03
N VAL A 229 0.32 25.38 -1.76
CA VAL A 229 -0.82 26.10 -1.18
C VAL A 229 -0.38 27.01 -0.03
N SER A 230 -1.03 28.15 0.13
CA SER A 230 -0.91 29.01 1.29
C SER A 230 -2.26 29.05 2.03
N LEU A 231 -2.21 28.93 3.35
CA LEU A 231 -3.35 28.89 4.25
C LEU A 231 -3.26 30.00 5.28
N GLY A 232 -4.37 30.66 5.51
CA GLY A 232 -4.54 31.61 6.62
C GLY A 232 -4.85 30.84 7.90
N LEU A 233 -4.26 31.26 9.01
CA LEU A 233 -4.50 30.72 10.34
C LEU A 233 -5.08 31.79 11.26
N SER A 234 -6.08 31.43 12.04
CA SER A 234 -6.64 32.28 13.10
C SER A 234 -7.07 31.46 14.30
N GLY A 235 -6.99 32.04 15.49
CA GLY A 235 -7.30 31.34 16.72
C GLY A 235 -7.65 32.31 17.86
N SER A 236 -7.64 31.80 19.09
CA SER A 236 -7.87 32.61 20.29
C SER A 236 -6.83 33.75 20.40
N PRO A 237 -7.24 34.94 20.85
CA PRO A 237 -6.28 36.02 21.15
C PRO A 237 -5.29 35.68 22.27
N LEU A 238 -5.57 34.63 23.06
CA LEU A 238 -4.68 34.13 24.11
C LEU A 238 -3.61 33.16 23.60
N LEU A 239 -3.72 32.76 22.29
CA LEU A 239 -2.77 31.88 21.62
C LEU A 239 -1.60 32.70 21.06
N ASN A 240 -0.41 32.45 21.60
CA ASN A 240 0.83 33.10 21.18
C ASN A 240 1.58 32.24 20.17
N GLY A 241 2.32 32.89 19.28
CA GLY A 241 3.18 32.23 18.30
C GLY A 241 2.47 31.69 17.03
N LEU A 242 1.14 31.85 16.92
CA LEU A 242 0.41 31.44 15.73
C LEU A 242 0.73 32.39 14.56
N PRO A 243 1.35 31.90 13.46
CA PRO A 243 1.55 32.73 12.28
C PRO A 243 0.21 33.02 11.61
N SER A 244 0.10 34.15 10.93
CA SER A 244 -1.11 34.49 10.17
C SER A 244 -1.30 33.61 8.93
N THR A 245 -0.20 33.06 8.40
CA THR A 245 -0.20 32.19 7.20
C THR A 245 0.82 31.07 7.35
N VAL A 246 0.56 29.97 6.66
CA VAL A 246 1.47 28.83 6.51
C VAL A 246 1.38 28.35 5.06
N SER A 247 2.52 27.92 4.51
CA SER A 247 2.59 27.42 3.13
C SER A 247 3.11 25.99 3.11
N LEU A 248 2.61 25.22 2.16
CA LEU A 248 3.12 23.91 1.79
C LEU A 248 3.53 23.97 0.32
N ASP A 249 4.72 23.46 0.03
CA ASP A 249 5.19 23.32 -1.35
C ASP A 249 4.57 22.11 -2.04
N GLU A 250 4.75 22.05 -3.36
CA GLU A 250 4.34 20.86 -4.12
C GLU A 250 5.14 19.63 -3.65
N GLY A 251 4.46 18.55 -3.37
CA GLY A 251 5.01 17.35 -2.74
C GLY A 251 4.78 17.27 -1.23
N GLU A 252 4.53 18.40 -0.57
CA GLU A 252 4.27 18.44 0.85
C GLU A 252 2.79 18.27 1.17
N ALA A 253 2.49 17.37 2.09
CA ALA A 253 1.13 17.10 2.55
C ALA A 253 0.93 17.41 4.04
N VAL A 254 2.00 17.68 4.76
CA VAL A 254 1.98 17.93 6.20
C VAL A 254 2.88 19.12 6.54
N VAL A 255 2.38 20.01 7.38
CA VAL A 255 3.18 21.08 8.00
C VAL A 255 2.92 21.13 9.50
N THR A 256 3.96 21.39 10.26
CA THR A 256 3.89 21.56 11.71
C THR A 256 4.29 23.00 12.08
N VAL A 257 3.41 23.67 12.83
CA VAL A 257 3.68 24.98 13.40
C VAL A 257 4.10 24.75 14.86
N GLU A 258 5.36 24.99 15.13
CA GLU A 258 5.98 24.76 16.44
C GLU A 258 5.96 26.01 17.33
N GLY A 259 6.20 25.82 18.63
CA GLY A 259 6.41 26.91 19.58
C GLY A 259 5.16 27.71 19.92
N LEU A 260 3.98 27.17 19.70
CA LEU A 260 2.73 27.77 20.14
C LEU A 260 2.63 27.68 21.66
N SER A 261 2.04 28.70 22.31
CA SER A 261 1.70 28.64 23.72
C SER A 261 0.40 29.39 23.99
N VAL A 262 -0.25 29.07 25.10
CA VAL A 262 -1.48 29.77 25.54
C VAL A 262 -1.31 30.27 26.95
N SER A 263 -1.77 31.51 27.24
CA SER A 263 -1.42 32.24 28.48
C SER A 263 -2.36 31.90 29.65
N SER A 264 -3.55 31.40 29.44
CA SER A 264 -4.50 31.10 30.53
C SER A 264 -5.50 30.01 30.17
N GLY A 265 -6.20 29.49 31.19
CA GLY A 265 -7.21 28.42 31.03
C GLY A 265 -8.37 28.80 30.12
N THR A 266 -8.54 28.06 29.05
CA THR A 266 -9.62 28.25 28.07
C THR A 266 -9.77 26.99 27.21
N VAL A 267 -10.85 26.93 26.47
CA VAL A 267 -11.02 25.96 25.37
C VAL A 267 -10.98 26.75 24.07
N PHE A 268 -10.14 26.33 23.13
CA PHE A 268 -10.00 27.01 21.84
C PHE A 268 -9.84 26.03 20.68
N GLN A 269 -10.00 26.53 19.48
CA GLN A 269 -9.71 25.89 18.21
C GLN A 269 -8.92 26.86 17.34
N VAL A 270 -8.19 26.31 16.36
CA VAL A 270 -7.57 27.09 15.28
C VAL A 270 -8.42 26.89 14.03
N GLU A 271 -8.79 27.99 13.39
CA GLU A 271 -9.43 28.01 12.08
C GLU A 271 -8.37 28.08 10.99
N VAL A 272 -8.55 27.29 9.96
CA VAL A 272 -7.71 27.25 8.77
C VAL A 272 -8.53 27.71 7.59
N ARG A 273 -8.03 28.70 6.84
CA ARG A 273 -8.72 29.31 5.71
C ARG A 273 -7.86 29.24 4.44
N SER A 274 -8.50 29.08 3.30
CA SER A 274 -7.86 29.22 2.00
C SER A 274 -7.50 30.71 1.73
N ALA A 275 -6.74 30.95 0.67
CA ALA A 275 -6.28 32.27 0.30
C ALA A 275 -7.44 33.27 -0.01
N ASP A 276 -8.59 32.79 -0.43
CA ASP A 276 -9.81 33.59 -0.64
C ASP A 276 -10.62 33.84 0.66
N GLY A 277 -10.11 33.37 1.82
CA GLY A 277 -10.76 33.53 3.11
C GLY A 277 -11.80 32.46 3.46
N THR A 278 -12.06 31.50 2.59
CA THR A 278 -13.02 30.41 2.85
C THR A 278 -12.47 29.50 3.97
N LEU A 279 -13.31 29.19 4.96
CA LEU A 279 -12.97 28.23 6.02
C LEU A 279 -12.84 26.83 5.42
N VAL A 280 -11.64 26.24 5.52
CA VAL A 280 -11.35 24.89 5.01
C VAL A 280 -11.39 23.82 6.08
N CYS A 281 -10.98 24.15 7.31
CA CYS A 281 -11.16 23.27 8.47
C CYS A 281 -11.00 24.02 9.79
N ARG A 282 -11.37 23.33 10.89
CA ARG A 282 -11.01 23.72 12.27
C ARG A 282 -10.24 22.60 12.92
N SER A 283 -9.33 22.95 13.85
CA SER A 283 -8.67 21.95 14.68
C SER A 283 -9.67 21.25 15.61
N ASN A 284 -9.26 20.13 16.20
CA ASN A 284 -9.92 19.64 17.40
C ASN A 284 -9.87 20.72 18.48
N PRO A 285 -10.83 20.76 19.44
CA PRO A 285 -10.74 21.63 20.60
C PRO A 285 -9.54 21.26 21.47
N ALA A 286 -8.82 22.27 21.97
CA ALA A 286 -7.75 22.14 22.94
C ALA A 286 -8.19 22.77 24.25
N CYS A 287 -8.13 22.02 25.35
CA CYS A 287 -8.47 22.47 26.69
C CYS A 287 -7.20 22.81 27.46
N VAL A 288 -7.09 24.04 27.91
CA VAL A 288 -5.98 24.49 28.75
C VAL A 288 -6.33 24.30 30.20
N ARG A 289 -5.50 23.55 30.93
CA ARG A 289 -5.71 23.20 32.34
C ARG A 289 -4.59 23.78 33.19
N GLU A 290 -4.95 24.25 34.36
CA GLU A 290 -3.99 24.82 35.30
C GLU A 290 -3.47 23.77 36.32
N ASP A 291 -4.23 22.70 36.51
CA ASP A 291 -4.10 21.77 37.64
C ASP A 291 -3.68 20.34 37.28
N THR A 292 -3.38 20.04 36.01
CA THR A 292 -3.05 18.68 35.64
C THR A 292 -1.54 18.40 35.64
N THR A 293 -1.16 17.34 36.36
CA THR A 293 0.20 16.80 36.32
C THR A 293 0.42 15.84 35.13
N ASP A 294 -0.62 15.18 34.65
CA ASP A 294 -0.50 14.12 33.63
C ASP A 294 -1.00 14.59 32.26
N PRO A 295 -0.22 14.38 31.20
CA PRO A 295 -0.67 14.62 29.83
C PRO A 295 -1.75 13.59 29.44
N LEU A 296 -2.76 14.04 28.69
CA LEU A 296 -3.79 13.16 28.13
C LEU A 296 -3.35 12.68 26.74
N PHE A 297 -3.25 11.37 26.58
CA PHE A 297 -2.96 10.73 25.31
C PHE A 297 -4.19 9.95 24.81
N TRP A 298 -4.44 10.04 23.52
CA TRP A 298 -5.43 9.22 22.82
C TRP A 298 -4.68 8.16 22.03
N ALA A 299 -5.05 6.89 22.21
CA ALA A 299 -4.45 5.78 21.48
C ALA A 299 -5.55 4.82 21.03
N ASP A 300 -5.41 4.30 19.83
CA ASP A 300 -6.15 3.15 19.36
C ASP A 300 -5.28 1.90 19.56
N PHE A 301 -5.77 0.98 20.40
CA PHE A 301 -5.07 -0.27 20.70
C PHE A 301 -5.48 -1.42 19.75
N HIS A 302 -6.27 -1.13 18.73
CA HIS A 302 -6.62 -2.12 17.74
C HIS A 302 -5.44 -2.35 16.78
N ALA A 303 -4.63 -3.37 17.07
CA ALA A 303 -3.57 -3.84 16.19
C ALA A 303 -4.01 -5.16 15.54
N GLN A 304 -3.98 -5.20 14.21
CA GLN A 304 -4.04 -6.44 13.45
C GLN A 304 -2.64 -6.73 12.93
N SER A 305 -2.03 -7.81 13.39
CA SER A 305 -0.84 -8.37 12.75
C SER A 305 -1.28 -9.04 11.44
N GLY A 306 -0.88 -8.50 10.30
CA GLY A 306 -1.05 -9.13 8.99
C GLY A 306 0.02 -10.18 8.73
#